data_047f142e30164f02ac54e5f0d1415869
#
_entry.id   047f142e30164f02ac54e5f0d1415869
#
_cell.length_a   1.000
_cell.length_b   1.000
_cell.length_c   1.000
_cell.angle_alpha   90.00
_cell.angle_beta   90.00
_cell.angle_gamma   90.00
#
_symmetry.space_group_name_H-M   'P 1'
#
loop_
_entity.id
_entity.type
_entity.pdbx_description
1 polymer ?
#
loop_
_entity_poly.entity_id
_entity_poly.type
_entity_poly.pdbx_seq_one_letter_code
_entity_poly.pdbx_strand_id
1 'polypeptide(L)'
;MKIDYSKLEKKIDYKFKNRNLLVQSLTHKSFNKMNNNEKIEFLGDRVLGLVIAKKLLEIYPEEKEGILDKKYASLVNKKTCLEIAKSINLQNYILIFNPK
;
A
#
# COMPACT_ATOMS: atom_id res chain seq x y z
N MET A 1 -10.19 11.77 -18.66
CA MET A 1 -9.41 12.63 -17.78
C MET A 1 -8.17 11.91 -17.28
N LYS A 2 -7.04 12.55 -17.40
CA LYS A 2 -5.78 11.96 -16.90
C LYS A 2 -5.50 12.40 -15.48
N ILE A 3 -5.16 11.44 -14.63
CA ILE A 3 -4.72 11.72 -13.28
C ILE A 3 -3.21 11.94 -13.30
N ASP A 4 -2.76 13.00 -12.64
CA ASP A 4 -1.33 13.28 -12.48
C ASP A 4 -0.84 12.62 -11.20
N TYR A 5 -0.03 11.57 -11.34
CA TYR A 5 0.49 10.80 -10.21
C TYR A 5 1.81 11.35 -9.66
N SER A 6 2.32 12.44 -10.24
CA SER A 6 3.66 12.93 -9.85
C SER A 6 3.75 13.33 -8.38
N LYS A 7 2.69 13.90 -7.82
CA LYS A 7 2.67 14.26 -6.39
C LYS A 7 2.68 13.04 -5.49
N LEU A 8 1.94 12.00 -5.88
CA LEU A 8 1.94 10.74 -5.16
C LEU A 8 3.33 10.12 -5.19
N GLU A 9 3.94 10.06 -6.36
CA GLU A 9 5.28 9.50 -6.53
C GLU A 9 6.31 10.25 -5.68
N LYS A 10 6.19 11.57 -5.59
CA LYS A 10 7.08 12.35 -4.73
C LYS A 10 6.90 12.01 -3.26
N LYS A 11 5.67 11.81 -2.82
CA LYS A 11 5.40 11.50 -1.42
C LYS A 11 5.93 10.13 -1.00
N ILE A 12 5.88 9.15 -1.89
CA ILE A 12 6.41 7.81 -1.60
C ILE A 12 7.86 7.65 -2.04
N ASP A 13 8.44 8.68 -2.64
CA ASP A 13 9.82 8.71 -3.12
C ASP A 13 10.11 7.56 -4.08
N TYR A 14 9.21 7.35 -5.03
CA TYR A 14 9.36 6.30 -6.03
C TYR A 14 8.67 6.69 -7.33
N LYS A 15 9.38 6.57 -8.44
CA LYS A 15 8.81 6.83 -9.77
C LYS A 15 8.56 5.49 -10.47
N PHE A 16 7.31 5.23 -10.79
CA PHE A 16 6.93 3.96 -11.42
C PHE A 16 7.43 3.89 -12.86
N LYS A 17 8.09 2.79 -13.18
CA LYS A 17 8.53 2.52 -14.54
C LYS A 17 7.37 2.02 -15.41
N ASN A 18 6.48 1.23 -14.83
CA ASN A 18 5.31 0.71 -15.53
C ASN A 18 4.07 1.44 -15.03
N ARG A 19 3.64 2.43 -15.80
CA ARG A 19 2.49 3.25 -15.45
C ARG A 19 1.19 2.43 -15.36
N ASN A 20 1.06 1.42 -16.21
CA ASN A 20 -0.14 0.57 -16.19
C ASN A 20 -0.26 -0.19 -14.88
N LEU A 21 0.85 -0.65 -14.30
CA LEU A 21 0.84 -1.31 -13.00
C LEU A 21 0.43 -0.34 -11.88
N LEU A 22 0.90 0.89 -11.94
CA LEU A 22 0.49 1.90 -10.97
C LEU A 22 -1.01 2.11 -11.02
N VAL A 23 -1.56 2.33 -12.20
CA VAL A 23 -2.99 2.55 -12.38
C VAL A 23 -3.79 1.34 -11.90
N GLN A 24 -3.35 0.13 -12.27
CA GLN A 24 -4.02 -1.10 -11.85
C GLN A 24 -4.03 -1.26 -10.34
N SER A 25 -2.91 -0.91 -9.68
CA SER A 25 -2.82 -1.02 -8.21
C SER A 25 -3.78 -0.08 -7.49
N LEU A 26 -4.22 0.98 -8.15
CA LEU A 26 -5.12 1.98 -7.59
C LEU A 26 -6.56 1.82 -8.11
N THR A 27 -6.86 0.75 -8.82
CA THR A 27 -8.17 0.52 -9.43
C THR A 27 -8.96 -0.51 -8.65
N HIS A 28 -10.09 -0.09 -8.07
CA HIS A 28 -11.00 -0.99 -7.38
C HIS A 28 -11.81 -1.80 -8.39
N LYS A 29 -12.21 -3.02 -8.02
CA LYS A 29 -12.99 -3.90 -8.91
C LYS A 29 -14.33 -3.29 -9.31
N SER A 30 -14.88 -2.39 -8.52
CA SER A 30 -16.13 -1.69 -8.87
C SER A 30 -15.96 -0.78 -10.07
N PHE A 31 -14.74 -0.29 -10.28
CA PHE A 31 -14.44 0.60 -11.41
C PHE A 31 -14.11 -0.18 -12.68
N ASN A 32 -13.37 -1.29 -12.51
CA ASN A 32 -13.01 -2.15 -13.64
C ASN A 32 -12.95 -3.59 -13.16
N LYS A 33 -13.87 -4.43 -13.62
CA LYS A 33 -13.97 -5.82 -13.18
C LYS A 33 -12.84 -6.70 -13.68
N MET A 34 -12.24 -6.36 -14.82
CA MET A 34 -11.24 -7.20 -15.45
C MET A 34 -9.83 -6.79 -15.08
N ASN A 35 -9.58 -5.50 -14.94
CA ASN A 35 -8.24 -4.98 -14.68
C ASN A 35 -8.26 -4.12 -13.41
N ASN A 36 -8.03 -4.77 -12.28
CA ASN A 36 -8.13 -4.14 -10.97
C ASN A 36 -7.01 -4.65 -10.05
N ASN A 37 -7.06 -4.22 -8.78
CA ASN A 37 -5.96 -4.44 -7.84
C ASN A 37 -6.08 -5.72 -7.01
N GLU A 38 -7.09 -6.56 -7.21
CA GLU A 38 -7.32 -7.69 -6.31
C GLU A 38 -6.10 -8.63 -6.16
N LYS A 39 -5.53 -9.05 -7.29
CA LYS A 39 -4.36 -9.95 -7.24
C LYS A 39 -3.11 -9.25 -6.78
N ILE A 40 -2.94 -7.99 -7.18
CA ILE A 40 -1.79 -7.19 -6.75
C ILE A 40 -1.85 -6.94 -5.24
N GLU A 41 -3.03 -6.69 -4.71
CA GLU A 41 -3.23 -6.52 -3.27
C GLU A 41 -2.82 -7.78 -2.50
N PHE A 42 -3.20 -8.95 -3.02
CA PHE A 42 -2.83 -10.23 -2.42
C PHE A 42 -1.31 -10.35 -2.25
N LEU A 43 -0.57 -10.06 -3.30
CA LEU A 43 0.89 -10.11 -3.26
C LEU A 43 1.46 -8.99 -2.41
N GLY A 44 0.93 -7.78 -2.59
CA GLY A 44 1.42 -6.60 -1.88
C GLY A 44 1.32 -6.73 -0.37
N ASP A 45 0.25 -7.34 0.12
CA ASP A 45 0.07 -7.58 1.54
C ASP A 45 1.21 -8.43 2.11
N ARG A 46 1.61 -9.48 1.39
CA ARG A 46 2.71 -10.34 1.83
C ARG A 46 4.06 -9.66 1.72
N VAL A 47 4.25 -8.87 0.67
CA VAL A 47 5.49 -8.10 0.50
C VAL A 47 5.63 -7.08 1.63
N LEU A 48 4.55 -6.37 1.95
CA LEU A 48 4.57 -5.41 3.06
C LEU A 48 4.96 -6.10 4.37
N GLY A 49 4.35 -7.26 4.65
CA GLY A 49 4.66 -8.01 5.85
C GLY A 49 6.13 -8.41 5.92
N LEU A 50 6.67 -8.89 4.81
CA LEU A 50 8.08 -9.29 4.76
C LEU A 50 9.02 -8.10 5.00
N VAL A 51 8.75 -6.99 4.33
CA VAL A 51 9.58 -5.77 4.46
C VAL A 51 9.57 -5.25 5.89
N ILE A 52 8.40 -5.18 6.51
CA ILE A 52 8.27 -4.71 7.90
C ILE A 52 8.96 -5.67 8.86
N ALA A 53 8.75 -6.99 8.69
CA ALA A 53 9.37 -7.98 9.55
C ALA A 53 10.90 -7.89 9.47
N LYS A 54 11.43 -7.78 8.26
CA LYS A 54 12.88 -7.65 8.05
C LYS A 54 13.41 -6.38 8.74
N LYS A 55 12.70 -5.28 8.60
CA LYS A 55 13.11 -4.02 9.20
C LYS A 55 13.12 -4.09 10.71
N LEU A 56 12.13 -4.77 11.30
CA LEU A 56 12.06 -4.94 12.75
C LEU A 56 13.25 -5.76 13.27
N LEU A 57 13.65 -6.81 12.55
CA LEU A 57 14.84 -7.58 12.91
C LEU A 57 16.11 -6.72 12.86
N GLU A 58 16.20 -5.82 11.89
CA GLU A 58 17.36 -4.93 11.75
C GLU A 58 17.42 -3.89 12.86
N ILE A 59 16.27 -3.33 13.23
CA ILE A 59 16.22 -2.28 14.25
C ILE A 59 16.31 -2.86 15.67
N TYR A 60 15.71 -4.03 15.90
CA TYR A 60 15.62 -4.64 17.22
C TYR A 60 16.19 -6.05 17.22
N PRO A 61 17.50 -6.23 16.92
CA PRO A 61 18.08 -7.56 16.77
C PRO A 61 18.09 -8.39 18.06
N GLU A 62 18.04 -7.73 19.23
CA GLU A 62 18.08 -8.41 20.53
C GLU A 62 16.68 -8.69 21.10
N GLU A 63 15.62 -8.30 20.38
CA GLU A 63 14.27 -8.42 20.89
C GLU A 63 13.74 -9.85 20.72
N LYS A 64 12.87 -10.27 21.64
CA LYS A 64 12.24 -11.58 21.58
C LYS A 64 11.12 -11.60 20.54
N GLU A 65 10.84 -12.80 20.02
CA GLU A 65 9.82 -12.98 18.99
C GLU A 65 8.47 -12.41 19.38
N GLY A 66 8.01 -12.63 20.63
CA GLY A 66 6.71 -12.12 21.06
C GLY A 66 6.61 -10.59 21.03
N ILE A 67 7.72 -9.92 21.32
CA ILE A 67 7.76 -8.45 21.26
C ILE A 67 7.78 -8.00 19.80
N LEU A 68 8.55 -8.70 18.95
CA LEU A 68 8.59 -8.39 17.52
C LEU A 68 7.21 -8.56 16.89
N ASP A 69 6.47 -9.60 17.28
CA ASP A 69 5.10 -9.82 16.80
C ASP A 69 4.17 -8.67 17.15
N LYS A 70 4.28 -8.16 18.39
CA LYS A 70 3.47 -7.03 18.83
C LYS A 70 3.79 -5.78 18.04
N LYS A 71 5.07 -5.51 17.81
CA LYS A 71 5.50 -4.37 16.99
C LYS A 71 4.99 -4.51 15.56
N TYR A 72 5.11 -5.71 15.00
CA TYR A 72 4.62 -6.02 13.66
C TYR A 72 3.12 -5.75 13.56
N ALA A 73 2.34 -6.29 14.50
CA ALA A 73 0.88 -6.12 14.48
C ALA A 73 0.47 -4.66 14.60
N SER A 74 1.24 -3.83 15.31
CA SER A 74 0.95 -2.41 15.44
C SER A 74 1.21 -1.63 14.15
N LEU A 75 2.03 -2.18 13.26
CA LEU A 75 2.40 -1.54 12.00
C LEU A 75 1.63 -2.09 10.79
N VAL A 76 1.33 -3.40 10.81
CA VAL A 76 0.68 -4.08 9.69
C VAL A 76 -0.77 -4.40 10.07
N ASN A 77 -1.63 -3.39 10.04
CA ASN A 77 -3.05 -3.53 10.30
C ASN A 77 -3.82 -2.49 9.49
N LYS A 78 -5.13 -2.69 9.39
CA LYS A 78 -5.99 -1.82 8.56
C LYS A 78 -5.96 -0.37 9.01
N LYS A 79 -5.97 -0.14 10.32
CA LYS A 79 -6.00 1.22 10.85
C LYS A 79 -4.74 1.98 10.48
N THR A 80 -3.58 1.38 10.70
CA THR A 80 -2.30 2.01 10.39
C THR A 80 -2.17 2.25 8.88
N CYS A 81 -2.55 1.27 8.05
CA CYS A 81 -2.51 1.43 6.60
C CYS A 81 -3.42 2.56 6.14
N LEU A 82 -4.61 2.68 6.73
CA LEU A 82 -5.54 3.76 6.40
C LEU A 82 -4.96 5.12 6.77
N GLU A 83 -4.34 5.23 7.95
CA GLU A 83 -3.73 6.48 8.40
C GLU A 83 -2.61 6.91 7.46
N ILE A 84 -1.77 5.97 7.03
CA ILE A 84 -0.70 6.26 6.08
C ILE A 84 -1.29 6.67 4.72
N ALA A 85 -2.29 5.94 4.24
CA ALA A 85 -2.95 6.27 2.98
C ALA A 85 -3.50 7.69 3.01
N LYS A 86 -4.12 8.10 4.12
CA LYS A 86 -4.62 9.46 4.27
C LYS A 86 -3.48 10.48 4.27
N SER A 87 -2.37 10.16 4.92
CA SER A 87 -1.23 11.09 5.00
C SER A 87 -0.60 11.39 3.65
N ILE A 88 -0.70 10.46 2.70
CA ILE A 88 -0.19 10.67 1.33
C ILE A 88 -1.31 11.02 0.35
N ASN A 89 -2.52 11.26 0.85
CA ASN A 89 -3.70 11.61 0.04
C ASN A 89 -4.01 10.56 -1.03
N LEU A 90 -3.84 9.28 -0.68
CA LEU A 90 -4.02 8.19 -1.63
C LEU A 90 -5.44 8.15 -2.19
N GLN A 91 -6.43 8.57 -1.41
CA GLN A 91 -7.82 8.60 -1.83
C GLN A 91 -8.05 9.45 -3.10
N ASN A 92 -7.17 10.41 -3.37
CA ASN A 92 -7.30 11.26 -4.55
C ASN A 92 -6.91 10.54 -5.84
N TYR A 93 -6.31 9.37 -5.74
CA TYR A 93 -5.78 8.62 -6.87
C TYR A 93 -6.48 7.29 -7.11
N ILE A 94 -7.37 6.90 -6.20
CA ILE A 94 -8.06 5.62 -6.31
C ILE A 94 -9.22 5.73 -7.31
N LEU A 95 -9.25 4.78 -8.24
CA LEU A 95 -10.36 4.66 -9.19
C LEU A 95 -11.37 3.68 -8.60
N ILE A 96 -12.53 4.22 -8.23
CA ILE A 96 -13.60 3.45 -7.62
C ILE A 96 -14.93 3.96 -8.16
N PHE A 97 -15.88 3.05 -8.36
CA PHE A 97 -17.20 3.44 -8.82
C PHE A 97 -17.94 4.19 -7.69
N ASN A 98 -18.45 5.36 -8.02
CA ASN A 98 -19.23 6.16 -7.07
C ASN A 98 -20.60 6.39 -7.67
N PRO A 99 -21.62 5.66 -7.20
CA PRO A 99 -22.96 5.72 -7.82
C PRO A 99 -23.75 6.98 -7.52
N LYS A 100 -23.24 7.85 -6.73
CA LYS A 100 -23.88 9.07 -6.28
C LYS A 100 -24.69 9.88 -7.32
#